data_f56866e6a43e177d5064514d37fa7bb8
#
_entry.id   f56866e6a43e177d5064514d37fa7bb8
#
_cell.length_a   1.000
_cell.length_b   1.000
_cell.length_c   1.000
_cell.angle_alpha   90.00
_cell.angle_beta   90.00
_cell.angle_gamma   90.00
#
_symmetry.space_group_name_H-M   'P 1'
#
loop_
_entity.id
_entity.type
_entity.pdbx_description
1 polymer ?
#
loop_
_entity_poly.entity_id
_entity_poly.type
_entity_poly.pdbx_seq_one_letter_code
_entity_poly.pdbx_strand_id
1 'polypeptide(L)'
;MANTITYETLFEKDLQERLARPQNWREVCKVTMTNTRVINSQSISTAGDWAAVGTLTRGTAFDPTDVAEVADTLTISTGRHVTTYFDFGDLAQSPWTNEREIFSRAGERLGEFIETNVLAQHASWRNIGLVGGVWTDNNSTAGAASAANIDDLARLIRRVIREQNGASLMAKNGAFATVAPATFEFVEAFAQANGFGSADDALKDGLAPQVKYLGLTWYVSNDNASDHAMAGIRKVQRLGILQGTFGRMHKFPGIAGTSGGIQSGIAFHSRVDIGHLTPTDHANLVLDVNDTNS
;
A
#
# COMPACT_ATOMS: atom_id res chain seq x y z
N MET A 1 -23.95 7.22 -25.20
CA MET A 1 -23.44 8.51 -24.69
C MET A 1 -22.37 8.97 -25.66
N ALA A 2 -22.57 10.10 -26.33
CA ALA A 2 -21.55 10.66 -27.19
C ALA A 2 -20.42 11.19 -26.31
N ASN A 3 -19.19 10.72 -26.50
CA ASN A 3 -18.02 11.35 -25.91
C ASN A 3 -17.88 12.75 -26.57
N THR A 4 -18.17 13.78 -25.82
CA THR A 4 -17.88 15.13 -26.25
C THR A 4 -16.38 15.34 -26.09
N ILE A 5 -15.62 15.15 -27.16
CA ILE A 5 -14.21 15.52 -27.19
C ILE A 5 -14.18 17.02 -27.34
N THR A 6 -13.81 17.72 -26.29
CA THR A 6 -13.54 19.13 -26.35
C THR A 6 -12.22 19.30 -27.10
N TYR A 7 -12.26 20.00 -28.24
CA TYR A 7 -11.06 20.38 -28.99
C TYR A 7 -10.25 21.36 -28.15
N GLU A 8 -9.31 20.86 -27.39
CA GLU A 8 -8.33 21.70 -26.73
C GLU A 8 -7.26 22.11 -27.74
N THR A 9 -6.95 23.37 -27.76
CA THR A 9 -5.86 23.89 -28.60
C THR A 9 -4.53 23.27 -28.16
N LEU A 10 -3.61 23.05 -29.07
CA LEU A 10 -2.29 22.41 -28.82
C LEU A 10 -1.53 23.00 -27.59
N PHE A 11 -1.84 24.25 -27.22
CA PHE A 11 -1.25 24.94 -26.07
C PHE A 11 -1.80 24.46 -24.70
N GLU A 12 -3.01 23.94 -24.62
CA GLU A 12 -3.59 23.47 -23.36
C GLU A 12 -3.09 22.08 -22.99
N LYS A 13 -2.62 21.31 -23.96
CA LYS A 13 -2.09 19.97 -23.74
C LYS A 13 -0.84 19.94 -22.84
N ASP A 14 0.01 20.96 -22.99
CA ASP A 14 1.26 21.05 -22.20
C ASP A 14 1.03 21.62 -20.79
N LEU A 15 -0.15 22.21 -20.53
CA LEU A 15 -0.51 22.80 -19.23
C LEU A 15 -1.26 21.86 -18.30
N GLN A 16 -1.76 20.72 -18.79
CA GLN A 16 -2.44 19.74 -17.95
C GLN A 16 -1.41 18.82 -17.29
N GLU A 17 -0.87 19.25 -16.17
CA GLU A 17 -0.11 18.37 -15.30
C GLU A 17 -0.97 17.18 -14.83
N ARG A 18 -0.37 16.01 -14.79
CA ARG A 18 -1.00 14.82 -14.27
C ARG A 18 -1.11 14.92 -12.76
N LEU A 19 -2.33 14.94 -12.29
CA LEU A 19 -2.61 14.74 -10.88
C LEU A 19 -2.72 13.23 -10.61
N ALA A 20 -1.60 12.58 -10.35
CA ALA A 20 -1.56 11.19 -9.91
C ALA A 20 -1.52 11.14 -8.38
N ARG A 21 -2.31 10.23 -7.79
CA ARG A 21 -2.24 10.00 -6.34
C ARG A 21 -0.92 9.30 -5.97
N PRO A 22 -0.35 9.61 -4.81
CA PRO A 22 0.83 8.89 -4.31
C PRO A 22 0.54 7.38 -4.21
N GLN A 23 1.49 6.57 -4.68
CA GLN A 23 1.39 5.12 -4.64
C GLN A 23 2.54 4.55 -3.82
N ASN A 24 2.25 4.18 -2.58
CA ASN A 24 3.24 3.74 -1.60
C ASN A 24 3.35 2.21 -1.48
N TRP A 25 2.44 1.46 -2.10
CA TRP A 25 2.35 0.01 -1.97
C TRP A 25 3.65 -0.75 -2.30
N ARG A 26 4.46 -0.22 -3.24
CA ARG A 26 5.75 -0.85 -3.61
C ARG A 26 6.79 -0.75 -2.51
N GLU A 27 6.77 0.34 -1.75
CA GLU A 27 7.69 0.57 -0.63
C GLU A 27 7.25 -0.17 0.63
N VAL A 28 5.95 -0.25 0.85
CA VAL A 28 5.32 -0.82 2.04
C VAL A 28 5.23 -2.34 1.95
N CYS A 29 4.76 -2.89 0.83
CA CYS A 29 4.53 -4.31 0.65
C CYS A 29 5.72 -5.05 0.04
N LYS A 30 5.84 -6.34 0.36
CA LYS A 30 6.69 -7.27 -0.38
C LYS A 30 5.93 -7.74 -1.62
N VAL A 31 6.27 -7.17 -2.77
CA VAL A 31 5.63 -7.52 -4.04
C VAL A 31 6.24 -8.79 -4.60
N THR A 32 5.39 -9.75 -4.97
CA THR A 32 5.77 -10.99 -5.64
C THR A 32 4.99 -11.11 -6.94
N MET A 33 5.69 -11.11 -8.07
CA MET A 33 5.09 -11.39 -9.38
C MET A 33 5.14 -12.89 -9.64
N THR A 34 4.02 -13.48 -10.01
CA THR A 34 3.87 -14.92 -10.20
C THR A 34 3.00 -15.24 -11.41
N ASN A 35 3.19 -16.43 -11.96
CA ASN A 35 2.35 -16.99 -13.02
C ASN A 35 1.23 -17.89 -12.48
N THR A 36 1.23 -18.17 -11.18
CA THR A 36 0.22 -19.01 -10.51
C THR A 36 -0.69 -18.18 -9.64
N ARG A 37 -1.95 -18.59 -9.51
CA ARG A 37 -2.92 -17.89 -8.66
C ARG A 37 -2.78 -18.20 -7.18
N VAL A 38 -2.04 -19.23 -6.83
CA VAL A 38 -1.84 -19.66 -5.44
C VAL A 38 -0.35 -19.80 -5.20
N ILE A 39 0.12 -19.16 -4.14
CA ILE A 39 1.50 -19.24 -3.68
C ILE A 39 1.46 -19.75 -2.24
N ASN A 40 1.98 -20.94 -2.03
CA ASN A 40 2.16 -21.50 -0.70
C ASN A 40 3.57 -21.14 -0.21
N SER A 41 3.65 -20.66 1.02
CA SER A 41 4.91 -20.50 1.71
C SER A 41 4.87 -21.24 3.05
N GLN A 42 5.86 -22.03 3.28
CA GLN A 42 6.08 -22.65 4.60
C GLN A 42 7.18 -21.88 5.31
N SER A 43 6.96 -21.58 6.56
CA SER A 43 7.95 -20.98 7.43
C SER A 43 7.98 -21.74 8.74
N ILE A 44 9.16 -21.81 9.34
CA ILE A 44 9.26 -22.30 10.72
C ILE A 44 8.64 -21.23 11.60
N SER A 45 7.70 -21.60 12.46
CA SER A 45 7.07 -20.64 13.38
C SER A 45 8.14 -19.99 14.25
N THR A 46 8.18 -18.65 14.19
CA THR A 46 9.04 -17.86 15.08
C THR A 46 8.31 -17.44 16.35
N ALA A 47 6.99 -17.63 16.37
CA ALA A 47 6.12 -17.11 17.44
C ALA A 47 6.04 -18.04 18.66
N GLY A 48 6.53 -19.24 18.53
CA GLY A 48 6.36 -20.07 19.65
C GLY A 48 7.47 -21.04 19.83
N ASP A 49 7.90 -21.63 20.21
CA ASP A 49 8.32 -22.89 20.75
C ASP A 49 9.46 -23.55 20.02
N TRP A 50 10.45 -22.74 19.68
CA TRP A 50 11.75 -23.31 20.00
C TRP A 50 11.70 -23.62 21.48
N ALA A 51 11.73 -24.92 21.83
CA ALA A 51 11.69 -25.40 23.18
C ALA A 51 12.47 -24.49 24.12
N ALA A 52 11.91 -24.19 25.26
CA ALA A 52 12.60 -23.46 26.29
C ALA A 52 14.00 -24.08 26.45
N VAL A 53 15.02 -23.24 26.51
CA VAL A 53 16.38 -23.72 26.71
C VAL A 53 16.37 -24.60 27.95
N GLY A 54 16.42 -25.91 27.74
CA GLY A 54 16.34 -26.89 28.82
C GLY A 54 17.61 -26.85 29.68
N THR A 55 17.49 -27.09 30.95
CA THR A 55 18.65 -27.22 31.84
C THR A 55 19.34 -28.53 31.51
N LEU A 56 20.61 -28.44 31.08
CA LEU A 56 21.42 -29.63 30.87
C LEU A 56 21.77 -30.28 32.23
N THR A 57 21.18 -31.41 32.53
CA THR A 57 21.53 -32.22 33.71
C THR A 57 22.40 -33.40 33.24
N ARG A 58 23.57 -33.53 33.84
CA ARG A 58 24.50 -34.62 33.51
C ARG A 58 23.84 -35.99 33.71
N GLY A 59 23.78 -36.80 32.64
CA GLY A 59 23.22 -38.14 32.68
C GLY A 59 21.74 -38.23 32.32
N THR A 60 21.07 -37.15 31.98
CA THR A 60 19.69 -37.14 31.41
C THR A 60 19.73 -37.12 29.89
N ALA A 61 18.83 -37.88 29.24
CA ALA A 61 18.66 -37.86 27.81
C ALA A 61 18.06 -36.52 27.37
N PHE A 62 18.44 -36.05 26.17
CA PHE A 62 17.79 -34.90 25.53
C PHE A 62 16.40 -35.28 25.07
N ASP A 63 15.41 -34.46 25.38
CA ASP A 63 14.06 -34.60 24.88
C ASP A 63 13.90 -33.68 23.64
N PRO A 64 13.88 -34.25 22.41
CA PRO A 64 13.76 -33.43 21.20
C PRO A 64 12.34 -32.88 21.13
N THR A 65 12.23 -31.58 20.89
CA THR A 65 10.94 -30.92 20.64
C THR A 65 10.73 -30.78 19.14
N ASP A 66 9.54 -31.10 18.66
CA ASP A 66 9.18 -30.92 17.27
C ASP A 66 9.13 -29.44 16.90
N VAL A 67 9.63 -29.11 15.71
CA VAL A 67 9.56 -27.76 15.16
C VAL A 67 8.20 -27.56 14.52
N ALA A 68 7.44 -26.58 15.01
CA ALA A 68 6.17 -26.22 14.41
C ALA A 68 6.39 -25.48 13.09
N GLU A 69 5.74 -25.95 12.03
CA GLU A 69 5.71 -25.29 10.73
C GLU A 69 4.39 -24.52 10.58
N VAL A 70 4.48 -23.29 10.05
CA VAL A 70 3.33 -22.48 9.68
C VAL A 70 3.26 -22.40 8.17
N ALA A 71 2.13 -22.78 7.61
CA ALA A 71 1.86 -22.68 6.18
C ALA A 71 0.97 -21.47 5.92
N ASP A 72 1.49 -20.52 5.15
CA ASP A 72 0.74 -19.36 4.67
C ASP A 72 0.42 -19.53 3.19
N THR A 73 -0.83 -19.26 2.80
CA THR A 73 -1.29 -19.34 1.41
C THR A 73 -1.72 -17.96 0.92
N LEU A 74 -1.03 -17.44 -0.08
CA LEU A 74 -1.42 -16.23 -0.77
C LEU A 74 -2.21 -16.59 -2.03
N THR A 75 -3.48 -16.18 -2.10
CA THR A 75 -4.37 -16.42 -3.22
C THR A 75 -4.61 -15.13 -4.00
N ILE A 76 -4.37 -15.15 -5.32
CA ILE A 76 -4.67 -14.05 -6.22
C ILE A 76 -6.10 -14.20 -6.72
N SER A 77 -7.03 -13.45 -6.11
CA SER A 77 -8.47 -13.57 -6.35
C SER A 77 -9.11 -12.28 -6.86
N THR A 78 -8.48 -11.12 -6.61
CA THR A 78 -9.07 -9.82 -6.92
C THR A 78 -8.52 -9.31 -8.24
N GLY A 79 -9.39 -9.17 -9.25
CA GLY A 79 -9.03 -8.63 -10.56
C GLY A 79 -9.76 -7.32 -10.86
N ARG A 80 -9.06 -6.38 -11.49
CA ARG A 80 -9.62 -5.15 -12.04
C ARG A 80 -9.04 -4.87 -13.41
N HIS A 81 -9.80 -4.13 -14.20
CA HIS A 81 -9.37 -3.74 -15.53
C HIS A 81 -9.73 -2.28 -15.81
N VAL A 82 -8.96 -1.68 -16.69
CA VAL A 82 -9.25 -0.40 -17.31
C VAL A 82 -9.44 -0.65 -18.81
N THR A 83 -10.56 -0.22 -19.36
CA THR A 83 -10.85 -0.32 -20.78
C THR A 83 -11.24 1.05 -21.30
N THR A 84 -10.57 1.51 -22.34
CA THR A 84 -10.86 2.76 -23.01
C THR A 84 -11.11 2.47 -24.48
N TYR A 85 -12.15 3.06 -25.04
CA TYR A 85 -12.51 2.92 -26.45
C TYR A 85 -12.38 4.26 -27.17
N PHE A 86 -11.81 4.24 -28.36
CA PHE A 86 -11.71 5.38 -29.25
C PHE A 86 -12.31 5.02 -30.60
N ASP A 87 -13.22 5.84 -31.11
CA ASP A 87 -13.67 5.78 -32.50
C ASP A 87 -12.55 6.21 -33.46
N PHE A 88 -12.51 5.65 -34.68
CA PHE A 88 -11.52 6.05 -35.67
C PHE A 88 -11.65 7.51 -36.09
N GLY A 89 -12.86 8.05 -36.10
CA GLY A 89 -13.11 9.47 -36.37
C GLY A 89 -12.51 10.35 -35.29
N ASP A 90 -12.67 9.97 -34.05
CA ASP A 90 -12.10 10.67 -32.88
C ASP A 90 -10.58 10.57 -32.85
N LEU A 91 -10.01 9.41 -33.16
CA LEU A 91 -8.55 9.23 -33.25
C LEU A 91 -7.91 10.07 -34.35
N ALA A 92 -8.60 10.24 -35.49
CA ALA A 92 -8.08 11.06 -36.60
C ALA A 92 -8.05 12.56 -36.28
N GLN A 93 -8.93 13.02 -35.39
CA GLN A 93 -9.09 14.43 -35.03
C GLN A 93 -8.51 14.77 -33.65
N SER A 94 -8.22 13.75 -32.83
CA SER A 94 -7.73 13.92 -31.47
C SER A 94 -6.21 14.12 -31.45
N PRO A 95 -5.70 15.07 -30.64
CA PRO A 95 -4.28 15.13 -30.32
C PRO A 95 -3.81 13.92 -29.49
N TRP A 96 -4.71 13.09 -28.98
CA TRP A 96 -4.46 11.91 -28.15
C TRP A 96 -4.05 10.67 -28.95
N THR A 97 -3.26 10.81 -30.00
CA THR A 97 -2.77 9.68 -30.79
C THR A 97 -1.68 8.87 -30.09
N ASN A 98 -1.26 9.29 -28.89
CA ASN A 98 -0.14 8.68 -28.19
C ASN A 98 -0.61 7.49 -27.34
N GLU A 99 -0.51 6.27 -27.88
CA GLU A 99 -0.80 5.02 -27.18
C GLU A 99 -0.04 4.88 -25.85
N ARG A 100 1.16 5.44 -25.78
CA ARG A 100 2.00 5.42 -24.57
C ARG A 100 1.37 6.20 -23.43
N GLU A 101 0.70 7.30 -23.71
CA GLU A 101 0.02 8.11 -22.70
C GLU A 101 -1.21 7.40 -22.15
N ILE A 102 -2.01 6.77 -23.03
CA ILE A 102 -3.17 5.95 -22.64
C ILE A 102 -2.72 4.82 -21.73
N PHE A 103 -1.61 4.14 -22.10
CA PHE A 103 -1.03 3.06 -21.30
C PHE A 103 -0.58 3.55 -19.90
N SER A 104 0.11 4.69 -19.87
CA SER A 104 0.57 5.26 -18.61
C SER A 104 -0.60 5.62 -17.68
N ARG A 105 -1.66 6.26 -18.20
CA ARG A 105 -2.87 6.58 -17.43
C ARG A 105 -3.60 5.33 -16.93
N ALA A 106 -3.69 4.30 -17.77
CA ALA A 106 -4.26 3.03 -17.35
C ALA A 106 -3.43 2.38 -16.22
N GLY A 107 -2.10 2.45 -16.33
CA GLY A 107 -1.18 1.97 -15.30
C GLY A 107 -1.31 2.72 -13.98
N GLU A 108 -1.45 4.05 -14.02
CA GLU A 108 -1.69 4.88 -12.84
C GLU A 108 -3.00 4.49 -12.13
N ARG A 109 -4.10 4.34 -12.87
CA ARG A 109 -5.39 3.92 -12.32
C ARG A 109 -5.36 2.52 -11.71
N LEU A 110 -4.65 1.59 -12.33
CA LEU A 110 -4.46 0.26 -11.76
C LEU A 110 -3.56 0.29 -10.52
N GLY A 111 -2.56 1.18 -10.49
CA GLY A 111 -1.73 1.40 -9.32
C GLY A 111 -2.50 2.01 -8.14
N GLU A 112 -3.35 3.01 -8.37
CA GLU A 112 -4.28 3.56 -7.37
C GLU A 112 -5.21 2.47 -6.81
N PHE A 113 -5.73 1.61 -7.67
CA PHE A 113 -6.52 0.46 -7.23
C PHE A 113 -5.74 -0.49 -6.32
N ILE A 114 -4.47 -0.77 -6.65
CA ILE A 114 -3.61 -1.61 -5.80
C ILE A 114 -3.44 -0.96 -4.42
N GLU A 115 -3.14 0.35 -4.37
CA GLU A 115 -2.99 1.11 -3.13
C GLU A 115 -4.25 1.03 -2.27
N THR A 116 -5.40 1.40 -2.83
CA THR A 116 -6.70 1.33 -2.12
C THR A 116 -6.99 -0.08 -1.60
N ASN A 117 -6.67 -1.12 -2.40
CA ASN A 117 -6.95 -2.49 -2.01
C ASN A 117 -6.00 -2.99 -0.91
N VAL A 118 -4.72 -2.56 -0.91
CA VAL A 118 -3.78 -2.84 0.19
C VAL A 118 -4.27 -2.21 1.48
N LEU A 119 -4.63 -0.93 1.45
CA LEU A 119 -5.06 -0.19 2.63
C LEU A 119 -6.42 -0.66 3.17
N ALA A 120 -7.27 -1.24 2.33
CA ALA A 120 -8.54 -1.84 2.73
C ALA A 120 -8.39 -3.14 3.57
N GLN A 121 -7.18 -3.68 3.74
CA GLN A 121 -6.94 -4.89 4.54
C GLN A 121 -6.84 -4.63 6.05
N HIS A 122 -7.15 -3.43 6.51
CA HIS A 122 -7.01 -2.96 7.90
C HIS A 122 -7.64 -3.92 8.94
N ALA A 123 -8.74 -4.61 8.61
CA ALA A 123 -9.41 -5.56 9.51
C ALA A 123 -8.53 -6.76 9.92
N SER A 124 -7.45 -7.05 9.17
CA SER A 124 -6.51 -8.13 9.46
C SER A 124 -5.28 -7.67 10.26
N TRP A 125 -5.19 -6.39 10.60
CA TRP A 125 -4.03 -5.80 11.29
C TRP A 125 -4.32 -5.57 12.77
N ARG A 126 -3.26 -5.36 13.53
CA ARG A 126 -3.36 -5.04 14.96
C ARG A 126 -3.80 -3.60 15.15
N ASN A 127 -4.87 -3.39 15.91
CA ASN A 127 -5.45 -2.07 16.11
C ASN A 127 -4.64 -1.19 17.06
N ILE A 128 -4.52 0.08 16.70
CA ILE A 128 -4.07 1.18 17.56
C ILE A 128 -5.18 2.23 17.56
N GLY A 129 -5.67 2.58 18.73
CA GLY A 129 -6.77 3.55 18.88
C GLY A 129 -6.44 4.66 19.88
N LEU A 130 -7.25 5.73 19.86
CA LEU A 130 -7.09 6.89 20.71
C LEU A 130 -8.14 6.87 21.82
N VAL A 131 -7.70 6.83 23.09
CA VAL A 131 -8.57 6.86 24.26
C VAL A 131 -8.12 7.97 25.21
N GLY A 132 -9.03 8.90 25.49
CA GLY A 132 -8.73 10.02 26.39
C GLY A 132 -7.57 10.90 25.95
N GLY A 133 -7.32 10.99 24.63
CA GLY A 133 -6.22 11.77 24.06
C GLY A 133 -4.87 11.02 23.99
N VAL A 134 -4.82 9.75 24.42
CA VAL A 134 -3.60 8.93 24.42
C VAL A 134 -3.78 7.75 23.47
N TRP A 135 -2.80 7.53 22.60
CA TRP A 135 -2.78 6.36 21.70
C TRP A 135 -2.48 5.06 22.46
N THR A 136 -3.33 4.09 22.27
CA THR A 136 -3.30 2.79 22.98
C THR A 136 -3.25 1.62 22.01
N ASP A 137 -2.47 0.63 22.39
CA ASP A 137 -2.35 -0.63 21.65
C ASP A 137 -3.56 -1.54 21.87
N ASN A 138 -3.85 -2.37 20.87
CA ASN A 138 -4.96 -3.33 20.84
C ASN A 138 -6.32 -2.66 21.12
N ASN A 139 -6.54 -1.50 20.55
CA ASN A 139 -7.73 -0.70 20.70
C ASN A 139 -8.23 -0.21 19.33
N SER A 140 -9.53 -0.36 19.07
CA SER A 140 -10.19 0.04 17.83
C SER A 140 -10.97 1.37 17.96
N THR A 141 -10.82 2.10 19.06
CA THR A 141 -11.49 3.40 19.22
C THR A 141 -10.84 4.41 18.30
N ALA A 142 -11.59 4.91 17.33
CA ALA A 142 -11.11 5.93 16.42
C ALA A 142 -11.00 7.29 17.14
N GLY A 143 -9.97 8.05 16.76
CA GLY A 143 -9.76 9.40 17.30
C GLY A 143 -8.84 10.21 16.42
N ALA A 144 -8.94 11.54 16.49
CA ALA A 144 -8.18 12.42 15.62
C ALA A 144 -6.71 12.54 16.06
N ALA A 145 -5.79 12.28 15.15
CA ALA A 145 -4.40 12.69 15.29
C ALA A 145 -4.31 14.23 15.36
N SER A 146 -3.37 14.73 16.12
CA SER A 146 -3.15 16.17 16.33
C SER A 146 -1.68 16.46 16.62
N ALA A 147 -1.30 17.71 16.54
CA ALA A 147 0.04 18.16 16.91
C ALA A 147 0.46 17.77 18.35
N ALA A 148 -0.51 17.60 19.25
CA ALA A 148 -0.27 17.25 20.64
C ALA A 148 0.01 15.75 20.86
N ASN A 149 -0.52 14.86 20.00
CA ASN A 149 -0.48 13.41 20.20
C ASN A 149 0.27 12.63 19.11
N ILE A 150 0.76 13.28 18.07
CA ILE A 150 1.45 12.62 16.96
C ILE A 150 2.79 11.98 17.39
N ASP A 151 3.49 12.59 18.33
CA ASP A 151 4.73 12.03 18.91
C ASP A 151 4.43 10.74 19.70
N ASP A 152 3.37 10.74 20.48
CA ASP A 152 2.93 9.55 21.21
C ASP A 152 2.55 8.41 20.28
N LEU A 153 1.89 8.70 19.17
CA LEU A 153 1.60 7.71 18.12
C LEU A 153 2.89 7.10 17.57
N ALA A 154 3.86 7.92 17.19
CA ALA A 154 5.13 7.44 16.65
C ALA A 154 5.88 6.54 17.64
N ARG A 155 5.88 6.93 18.92
CA ARG A 155 6.52 6.15 20.01
C ARG A 155 5.78 4.86 20.26
N LEU A 156 4.43 4.87 20.23
CA LEU A 156 3.60 3.68 20.41
C LEU A 156 3.85 2.67 19.30
N ILE A 157 3.81 3.08 18.03
CA ILE A 157 4.10 2.19 16.90
C ILE A 157 5.43 1.48 17.10
N ARG A 158 6.47 2.21 17.44
CA ARG A 158 7.80 1.63 17.69
C ARG A 158 7.83 0.70 18.90
N ARG A 159 7.10 1.03 19.97
CA ARG A 159 7.01 0.19 21.17
C ARG A 159 6.32 -1.12 20.83
N VAL A 160 5.17 -1.08 20.19
CA VAL A 160 4.41 -2.28 19.79
C VAL A 160 5.27 -3.20 18.90
N ILE A 161 5.95 -2.65 17.89
CA ILE A 161 6.86 -3.42 17.05
C ILE A 161 7.94 -4.15 17.89
N ARG A 162 8.53 -3.48 18.88
CA ARG A 162 9.56 -4.07 19.74
C ARG A 162 9.00 -5.12 20.68
N GLU A 163 7.84 -4.90 21.27
CA GLU A 163 7.15 -5.84 22.14
C GLU A 163 6.76 -7.13 21.39
N GLN A 164 6.53 -7.02 20.07
CA GLN A 164 6.27 -8.16 19.19
C GLN A 164 7.56 -8.75 18.57
N ASN A 165 8.70 -8.57 19.20
CA ASN A 165 10.02 -9.06 18.75
C ASN A 165 10.44 -8.59 17.33
N GLY A 166 9.80 -7.55 16.79
CA GLY A 166 10.06 -7.02 15.45
C GLY A 166 11.30 -6.15 15.33
N ALA A 167 12.09 -5.94 16.39
CA ALA A 167 13.21 -5.00 16.39
C ALA A 167 14.28 -5.31 15.32
N SER A 168 14.62 -6.58 15.11
CA SER A 168 15.58 -7.00 14.10
C SER A 168 15.06 -6.77 12.67
N LEU A 169 13.79 -7.07 12.42
CA LEU A 169 13.14 -6.81 11.14
C LEU A 169 12.99 -5.31 10.88
N MET A 170 12.67 -4.52 11.90
CA MET A 170 12.61 -3.07 11.81
C MET A 170 13.97 -2.47 11.45
N ALA A 171 15.06 -2.98 12.03
CA ALA A 171 16.41 -2.54 11.69
C ALA A 171 16.79 -2.86 10.25
N LYS A 172 16.32 -4.01 9.72
CA LYS A 172 16.61 -4.45 8.36
C LYS A 172 15.76 -3.76 7.29
N ASN A 173 14.46 -3.67 7.51
CA ASN A 173 13.49 -3.25 6.51
C ASN A 173 13.02 -1.79 6.70
N GLY A 174 13.21 -1.24 7.91
CA GLY A 174 12.63 0.05 8.31
C GLY A 174 11.16 -0.07 8.70
N ALA A 175 10.70 0.89 9.49
CA ALA A 175 9.29 1.04 9.84
C ALA A 175 8.67 2.20 9.07
N PHE A 176 7.34 2.17 8.92
CA PHE A 176 6.57 3.15 8.16
C PHE A 176 5.21 3.44 8.80
N ALA A 177 4.61 4.53 8.37
CA ALA A 177 3.20 4.83 8.56
C ALA A 177 2.66 5.53 7.31
N THR A 178 1.50 5.08 6.79
CA THR A 178 0.74 5.78 5.75
C THR A 178 -0.37 6.54 6.41
N VAL A 179 -0.43 7.85 6.22
CA VAL A 179 -1.41 8.71 6.89
C VAL A 179 -2.09 9.63 5.88
N ALA A 180 -3.27 10.12 6.23
CA ALA A 180 -3.95 11.13 5.45
C ALA A 180 -3.18 12.46 5.42
N PRO A 181 -3.41 13.31 4.41
CA PRO A 181 -2.76 14.62 4.31
C PRO A 181 -2.90 15.46 5.58
N ALA A 182 -4.08 15.47 6.22
CA ALA A 182 -4.32 16.24 7.45
C ALA A 182 -3.42 15.78 8.61
N THR A 183 -3.27 14.47 8.80
CA THR A 183 -2.36 13.91 9.80
C THR A 183 -0.90 14.15 9.45
N PHE A 184 -0.57 14.12 8.17
CA PHE A 184 0.79 14.39 7.71
C PHE A 184 1.23 15.83 8.00
N GLU A 185 0.34 16.82 7.90
CA GLU A 185 0.62 18.20 8.29
C GLU A 185 1.05 18.30 9.78
N PHE A 186 0.46 17.50 10.67
CA PHE A 186 0.88 17.46 12.07
C PHE A 186 2.26 16.84 12.25
N VAL A 187 2.62 15.83 11.43
CA VAL A 187 3.97 15.24 11.44
C VAL A 187 5.00 16.27 10.98
N GLU A 188 4.72 17.01 9.92
CA GLU A 188 5.61 18.07 9.41
C GLU A 188 5.77 19.20 10.44
N ALA A 189 4.68 19.69 10.99
CA ALA A 189 4.69 20.75 11.99
C ALA A 189 5.50 20.33 13.24
N PHE A 190 5.34 19.08 13.69
CA PHE A 190 6.10 18.57 14.82
C PHE A 190 7.59 18.41 14.49
N ALA A 191 7.91 17.90 13.30
CA ALA A 191 9.30 17.77 12.85
C ALA A 191 9.99 19.14 12.75
N GLN A 192 9.28 20.14 12.22
CA GLN A 192 9.76 21.53 12.14
C GLN A 192 9.98 22.15 13.52
N ALA A 193 9.04 22.01 14.44
CA ALA A 193 9.13 22.57 15.80
C ALA A 193 10.32 22.01 16.58
N ASN A 194 10.76 20.79 16.30
CA ASN A 194 11.85 20.12 16.97
C ASN A 194 13.19 20.16 16.21
N GLY A 195 13.29 20.91 15.12
CA GLY A 195 14.53 21.16 14.38
C GLY A 195 15.12 19.92 13.71
N PHE A 196 14.28 18.97 13.28
CA PHE A 196 14.72 17.80 12.54
C PHE A 196 15.07 18.22 11.09
N GLY A 197 16.30 17.94 10.65
CA GLY A 197 16.82 18.35 9.34
C GLY A 197 16.03 17.85 8.14
N SER A 198 15.23 16.78 8.29
CA SER A 198 14.30 16.31 7.25
C SER A 198 13.14 17.26 6.98
N ALA A 199 12.80 18.13 7.94
CA ALA A 199 11.78 19.17 7.74
C ALA A 199 12.31 20.32 6.90
N ASP A 200 13.59 20.68 7.05
CA ASP A 200 14.24 21.71 6.25
C ASP A 200 14.33 21.33 4.76
N ASP A 201 14.58 20.06 4.46
CA ASP A 201 14.62 19.56 3.09
C ASP A 201 13.22 19.55 2.46
N ALA A 202 12.18 19.17 3.20
CA ALA A 202 10.80 19.21 2.77
C ALA A 202 10.31 20.63 2.50
N LEU A 203 10.71 21.59 3.33
CA LEU A 203 10.35 23.02 3.17
C LEU A 203 11.09 23.68 2.01
N LYS A 204 12.32 23.29 1.72
CA LYS A 204 13.12 23.87 0.63
C LYS A 204 12.68 23.38 -0.74
N ASP A 205 12.35 22.11 -0.86
CA ASP A 205 12.02 21.48 -2.14
C ASP A 205 10.51 21.41 -2.41
N GLY A 206 9.67 21.76 -1.43
CA GLY A 206 8.20 21.87 -1.57
C GLY A 206 7.47 20.56 -1.85
N LEU A 207 8.15 19.41 -1.82
CA LEU A 207 7.63 18.14 -2.31
C LEU A 207 8.27 16.92 -1.62
N ALA A 208 8.21 16.83 -0.29
CA ALA A 208 8.55 15.55 0.33
C ALA A 208 7.29 14.67 0.48
N PRO A 209 7.07 13.68 -0.40
CA PRO A 209 5.98 12.73 -0.22
C PRO A 209 6.20 11.82 1.00
N GLN A 210 7.31 12.01 1.71
CA GLN A 210 7.71 11.23 2.87
C GLN A 210 8.57 12.04 3.85
N VAL A 211 8.29 11.93 5.13
CA VAL A 211 9.09 12.50 6.22
C VAL A 211 9.65 11.37 7.08
N LYS A 212 10.91 11.45 7.49
CA LYS A 212 11.49 10.51 8.45
C LYS A 212 11.48 11.13 9.84
N TYR A 213 10.67 10.56 10.72
CA TYR A 213 10.56 10.99 12.11
C TYR A 213 10.55 9.80 13.07
N LEU A 214 11.33 9.86 14.13
CA LEU A 214 11.50 8.79 15.15
C LEU A 214 11.75 7.38 14.56
N GLY A 215 12.51 7.28 13.46
CA GLY A 215 12.81 6.00 12.82
C GLY A 215 11.63 5.39 12.05
N LEU A 216 10.54 6.14 11.87
CA LEU A 216 9.44 5.85 10.97
C LEU A 216 9.59 6.67 9.71
N THR A 217 9.22 6.10 8.56
CA THR A 217 9.00 6.85 7.34
C THR A 217 7.52 7.07 7.18
N TRP A 218 7.11 8.32 7.18
CA TRP A 218 5.72 8.73 7.02
C TRP A 218 5.44 8.97 5.54
N TYR A 219 4.38 8.36 5.03
CA TYR A 219 3.90 8.50 3.67
C TYR A 219 2.53 9.12 3.67
N VAL A 220 2.29 10.02 2.72
CA VAL A 220 0.96 10.55 2.46
C VAL A 220 0.19 9.55 1.58
N SER A 221 -1.03 9.23 1.97
CA SER A 221 -1.96 8.47 1.14
C SER A 221 -3.36 9.10 1.20
N ASN A 222 -3.96 9.29 0.02
CA ASN A 222 -5.36 9.71 -0.11
C ASN A 222 -6.31 8.52 -0.25
N ASP A 223 -5.78 7.30 -0.22
CA ASP A 223 -6.50 6.06 -0.46
C ASP A 223 -6.68 5.24 0.83
N ASN A 224 -6.39 5.84 1.99
CA ASN A 224 -6.69 5.23 3.28
C ASN A 224 -8.19 4.92 3.38
N ALA A 225 -8.54 3.81 4.00
CA ALA A 225 -9.94 3.55 4.36
C ALA A 225 -10.38 4.59 5.40
N SER A 226 -11.68 4.93 5.41
CA SER A 226 -12.21 5.90 6.39
C SER A 226 -11.84 5.49 7.81
N ASP A 227 -11.27 6.41 8.56
CA ASP A 227 -10.81 6.25 9.94
C ASP A 227 -9.66 5.23 10.14
N HIS A 228 -8.95 4.82 9.07
CA HIS A 228 -7.90 3.81 9.14
C HIS A 228 -6.64 4.25 8.41
N ALA A 229 -5.49 4.05 9.05
CA ALA A 229 -4.18 4.29 8.47
C ALA A 229 -3.26 3.09 8.72
N MET A 230 -2.41 2.74 7.76
CA MET A 230 -1.52 1.59 7.86
C MET A 230 -0.18 1.99 8.46
N ALA A 231 0.28 1.26 9.47
CA ALA A 231 1.63 1.41 10.01
C ALA A 231 2.30 0.05 10.23
N GLY A 232 3.61 0.02 10.46
CA GLY A 232 4.31 -1.21 10.78
C GLY A 232 5.70 -1.31 10.20
N ILE A 233 6.15 -2.55 9.94
CA ILE A 233 7.44 -2.83 9.31
C ILE A 233 7.23 -3.01 7.80
N ARG A 234 8.07 -2.34 7.01
CA ARG A 234 8.03 -2.47 5.54
C ARG A 234 8.25 -3.92 5.10
N LYS A 235 7.59 -4.31 4.02
CA LYS A 235 7.74 -5.61 3.35
C LYS A 235 7.34 -6.83 4.20
N VAL A 236 6.60 -6.60 5.28
CA VAL A 236 5.93 -7.67 6.03
C VAL A 236 4.66 -8.07 5.30
N GLN A 237 3.80 -7.11 4.97
CA GLN A 237 2.62 -7.35 4.13
C GLN A 237 3.06 -7.87 2.76
N ARG A 238 2.50 -8.99 2.31
CA ARG A 238 2.77 -9.59 1.00
C ARG A 238 1.69 -9.24 0.00
N LEU A 239 2.11 -8.83 -1.19
CA LEU A 239 1.24 -8.55 -2.33
C LEU A 239 1.64 -9.45 -3.49
N GLY A 240 0.76 -10.33 -3.92
CA GLY A 240 0.92 -11.14 -5.11
C GLY A 240 0.30 -10.47 -6.32
N ILE A 241 1.01 -10.39 -7.43
CA ILE A 241 0.52 -9.87 -8.71
C ILE A 241 0.70 -10.93 -9.77
N LEU A 242 -0.36 -11.23 -10.53
CA LEU A 242 -0.31 -12.17 -11.63
C LEU A 242 0.44 -11.55 -12.82
N GLN A 243 1.62 -12.08 -13.13
CA GLN A 243 2.55 -11.51 -14.12
C GLN A 243 1.94 -11.43 -15.53
N GLY A 244 1.05 -12.35 -15.89
CA GLY A 244 0.43 -12.39 -17.21
C GLY A 244 -0.54 -11.24 -17.50
N THR A 245 -1.00 -10.54 -16.47
CA THR A 245 -2.03 -9.50 -16.57
C THR A 245 -1.49 -8.10 -16.35
N PHE A 246 -0.52 -7.96 -15.46
CA PHE A 246 0.00 -6.64 -15.06
C PHE A 246 0.95 -6.04 -16.12
N GLY A 247 0.77 -4.75 -16.38
CA GLY A 247 1.65 -4.00 -17.27
C GLY A 247 1.49 -4.31 -18.76
N ARG A 248 0.45 -5.05 -19.15
CA ARG A 248 0.13 -5.34 -20.55
C ARG A 248 -1.11 -4.58 -20.99
N MET A 249 -1.03 -3.96 -22.13
CA MET A 249 -2.18 -3.38 -22.81
C MET A 249 -2.53 -4.25 -24.03
N HIS A 250 -3.79 -4.60 -24.10
CA HIS A 250 -4.33 -5.29 -25.26
C HIS A 250 -5.09 -4.30 -26.12
N LYS A 251 -4.83 -4.29 -27.40
CA LYS A 251 -5.48 -3.47 -28.40
C LYS A 251 -6.42 -4.36 -29.23
N PHE A 252 -7.68 -4.02 -29.23
CA PHE A 252 -8.71 -4.76 -29.94
C PHE A 252 -9.37 -3.86 -31.00
N PRO A 253 -9.16 -4.12 -32.29
CA PRO A 253 -9.85 -3.40 -33.35
C PRO A 253 -11.29 -3.89 -33.48
N GLY A 254 -12.24 -2.98 -33.72
CA GLY A 254 -13.61 -3.30 -34.10
C GLY A 254 -14.51 -3.93 -33.04
N ILE A 255 -14.23 -3.67 -31.74
CA ILE A 255 -15.12 -4.18 -30.69
C ILE A 255 -16.45 -3.44 -30.70
N ALA A 256 -17.52 -4.20 -30.75
CA ALA A 256 -18.87 -3.71 -30.61
C ALA A 256 -19.13 -3.13 -29.21
N GLY A 257 -19.79 -1.99 -29.17
CA GLY A 257 -20.41 -1.51 -27.93
C GLY A 257 -21.55 -2.42 -27.49
N THR A 258 -22.09 -2.19 -26.31
CA THR A 258 -23.15 -2.98 -25.65
C THR A 258 -24.45 -3.10 -26.44
N SER A 259 -24.58 -2.41 -27.57
CA SER A 259 -25.79 -2.40 -28.43
C SER A 259 -25.68 -3.25 -29.70
N GLY A 260 -24.67 -4.12 -29.82
CA GLY A 260 -24.57 -5.08 -30.94
C GLY A 260 -24.18 -4.47 -32.30
N GLY A 261 -23.83 -3.19 -32.36
CA GLY A 261 -23.32 -2.54 -33.57
C GLY A 261 -21.81 -2.69 -33.68
N ILE A 262 -21.27 -2.94 -34.89
CA ILE A 262 -19.84 -2.87 -35.18
C ILE A 262 -19.47 -1.39 -35.18
N GLN A 263 -18.77 -0.95 -34.16
CA GLN A 263 -18.20 0.39 -34.11
C GLN A 263 -16.79 0.37 -34.70
N SER A 264 -16.49 1.33 -35.56
CA SER A 264 -15.19 1.51 -36.15
C SER A 264 -14.27 2.20 -35.13
N GLY A 265 -13.50 1.46 -34.38
CA GLY A 265 -12.62 2.05 -33.38
C GLY A 265 -11.62 1.06 -32.79
N ILE A 266 -10.90 1.52 -31.79
CA ILE A 266 -9.90 0.75 -31.06
C ILE A 266 -10.21 0.77 -29.57
N ALA A 267 -10.31 -0.40 -28.97
CA ALA A 267 -10.36 -0.54 -27.52
C ALA A 267 -8.98 -0.88 -26.96
N PHE A 268 -8.59 -0.16 -25.92
CA PHE A 268 -7.41 -0.43 -25.11
C PHE A 268 -7.85 -1.05 -23.79
N HIS A 269 -7.29 -2.20 -23.46
CA HIS A 269 -7.63 -2.93 -22.24
C HIS A 269 -6.36 -3.26 -21.46
N SER A 270 -6.37 -2.92 -20.19
CA SER A 270 -5.31 -3.30 -19.24
C SER A 270 -5.95 -3.90 -17.99
N ARG A 271 -5.32 -4.92 -17.41
CA ARG A 271 -5.84 -5.66 -16.27
C ARG A 271 -4.73 -5.91 -15.24
N VAL A 272 -5.13 -5.99 -13.98
CA VAL A 272 -4.30 -6.47 -12.87
C VAL A 272 -5.10 -7.46 -12.02
N ASP A 273 -4.49 -8.58 -11.68
CA ASP A 273 -5.01 -9.54 -10.71
C ASP A 273 -4.06 -9.57 -9.51
N ILE A 274 -4.60 -9.36 -8.32
CA ILE A 274 -3.85 -9.22 -7.08
C ILE A 274 -4.40 -10.11 -5.97
N GLY A 275 -3.54 -10.40 -5.01
CA GLY A 275 -3.87 -11.06 -3.75
C GLY A 275 -3.01 -10.53 -2.62
N HIS A 276 -3.54 -10.55 -1.41
CA HIS A 276 -2.89 -10.06 -0.21
C HIS A 276 -2.70 -11.17 0.80
N LEU A 277 -1.64 -11.06 1.58
CA LEU A 277 -1.38 -11.91 2.72
C LEU A 277 -0.59 -11.16 3.79
N THR A 278 -1.12 -11.12 5.01
CA THR A 278 -0.34 -10.81 6.19
C THR A 278 0.15 -12.14 6.76
N PRO A 279 1.47 -12.42 6.75
CA PRO A 279 1.97 -13.69 7.27
C PRO A 279 1.58 -13.89 8.72
N THR A 280 1.17 -15.10 9.08
CA THR A 280 0.68 -15.43 10.43
C THR A 280 1.71 -15.09 11.50
N ASP A 281 2.98 -15.42 11.28
CA ASP A 281 4.08 -15.14 12.22
C ASP A 281 4.36 -13.65 12.44
N HIS A 282 3.90 -12.80 11.52
CA HIS A 282 4.17 -11.37 11.52
C HIS A 282 2.90 -10.51 11.55
N ALA A 283 1.75 -11.12 11.84
CA ALA A 283 0.45 -10.43 11.83
C ALA A 283 0.43 -9.19 12.74
N ASN A 284 1.10 -9.29 13.90
CA ASN A 284 1.19 -8.19 14.87
C ASN A 284 2.20 -7.09 14.51
N LEU A 285 2.90 -7.21 13.38
CA LEU A 285 3.90 -6.22 12.91
C LEU A 285 3.34 -5.29 11.84
N VAL A 286 2.09 -5.50 11.43
CA VAL A 286 1.30 -4.59 10.61
C VAL A 286 0.17 -4.06 11.48
N LEU A 287 0.03 -2.75 11.53
CA LEU A 287 -0.81 -2.04 12.48
C LEU A 287 -1.86 -1.23 11.74
N ASP A 288 -3.06 -1.25 12.26
CA ASP A 288 -4.17 -0.39 11.87
C ASP A 288 -4.27 0.76 12.87
N VAL A 289 -4.01 1.97 12.42
CA VAL A 289 -4.15 3.18 13.23
C VAL A 289 -5.53 3.77 12.97
N ASN A 290 -6.37 3.77 13.99
CA ASN A 290 -7.76 4.26 13.90
C ASN A 290 -7.77 5.79 14.04
N ASP A 291 -7.42 6.49 12.94
CA ASP A 291 -7.30 7.94 12.86
C ASP A 291 -8.48 8.55 12.07
N THR A 292 -9.32 9.32 12.72
CA THR A 292 -10.50 9.97 12.10
C THR A 292 -10.15 11.05 11.08
N ASN A 293 -8.88 11.41 10.94
CA ASN A 293 -8.42 12.30 9.86
C ASN A 293 -8.13 11.55 8.54
N SER A 294 -8.18 10.22 8.57
CA SER A 294 -7.88 9.33 7.42
C SER A 294 -9.03 9.24 6.44
#